data_3bad040fe7ec83affcf30b4f8f303ff7
#
_entry.id   3bad040fe7ec83affcf30b4f8f303ff7
#
_cell.length_a   1.000
_cell.length_b   1.000
_cell.length_c   1.000
_cell.angle_alpha   90.00
_cell.angle_beta   90.00
_cell.angle_gamma   90.00
#
_symmetry.space_group_name_H-M   'P 1'
#
loop_
_entity.id
_entity.type
_entity.pdbx_description
1 polymer ?
#
loop_
_entity_poly.entity_id
_entity_poly.type
_entity_poly.pdbx_seq_one_letter_code
_entity_poly.pdbx_strand_id
1 'polypeptide(L)'
;MIVMIIVKIGGRALEQGLDNVLDDLKTLYDRGEKIVFVHGGGDIVTFYSKRLGIEPKFVISPSGVRSRYTSPEELEVYLMVMAGKINKEITAKMLRRNIKAIGLSGVDGKLLLAERKKRIIIVDERGRKRVIEGGYTGKIKQVNAEVLLSLLEKSFLPVIAPIAYGTEGELLNVDGDQAASEIAIAMKANTLILLTDVQGVIIDNNIVSCIKVKEVKEIVKSVGMGMNRKIILASRAIEGGVKRVIISSALISNPIINALKGSGTVIEP
;
A
#
# COMPACT_ATOMS: atom_id res chain seq x y z
N MET A 1 -17.47 -5.60 -19.54
CA MET A 1 -16.95 -4.26 -19.16
C MET A 1 -15.62 -4.49 -18.47
N ILE A 2 -14.52 -3.93 -18.97
CA ILE A 2 -13.18 -4.06 -18.36
C ILE A 2 -13.19 -3.34 -17.03
N VAL A 3 -12.75 -4.03 -15.97
CA VAL A 3 -12.74 -3.49 -14.60
C VAL A 3 -11.33 -3.02 -14.24
N MET A 4 -11.23 -1.83 -13.64
CA MET A 4 -9.97 -1.31 -13.10
C MET A 4 -9.83 -1.74 -11.65
N ILE A 5 -8.79 -2.50 -11.34
CA ILE A 5 -8.52 -3.06 -10.02
C ILE A 5 -7.15 -2.60 -9.53
N ILE A 6 -7.10 -1.99 -8.36
CA ILE A 6 -5.83 -1.72 -7.67
C ILE A 6 -5.69 -2.75 -6.56
N VAL A 7 -4.57 -3.47 -6.55
CA VAL A 7 -4.28 -4.48 -5.52
C VAL A 7 -3.04 -4.05 -4.76
N LYS A 8 -3.12 -4.04 -3.45
CA LYS A 8 -1.97 -3.79 -2.58
C LYS A 8 -1.73 -4.98 -1.65
N ILE A 9 -0.49 -5.42 -1.53
CA ILE A 9 -0.09 -6.44 -0.55
C ILE A 9 0.79 -5.83 0.54
N GLY A 10 0.48 -6.15 1.82
CA GLY A 10 1.28 -5.74 2.97
C GLY A 10 2.60 -6.50 3.10
N GLY A 11 3.58 -5.97 3.84
CA GLY A 11 4.91 -6.58 3.95
C GLY A 11 4.91 -8.01 4.49
N ARG A 12 4.22 -8.26 5.62
CA ARG A 12 4.11 -9.61 6.21
C ARG A 12 3.35 -10.60 5.33
N ALA A 13 2.29 -10.14 4.70
CA ALA A 13 1.52 -10.96 3.77
C ALA A 13 2.29 -11.29 2.48
N LEU A 14 3.26 -10.44 2.10
CA LEU A 14 4.12 -10.65 0.93
C LEU A 14 4.99 -11.91 1.07
N GLU A 15 5.51 -12.19 2.25
CA GLU A 15 6.41 -13.33 2.46
C GLU A 15 5.68 -14.68 2.35
N GLN A 16 4.43 -14.76 2.75
CA GLN A 16 3.69 -16.01 2.88
C GLN A 16 2.60 -16.21 1.81
N GLY A 17 2.01 -15.12 1.31
CA GLY A 17 0.85 -15.16 0.42
C GLY A 17 1.10 -14.76 -1.03
N LEU A 18 2.34 -14.36 -1.38
CA LEU A 18 2.61 -13.76 -2.68
C LEU A 18 2.24 -14.68 -3.86
N ASP A 19 2.59 -15.95 -3.81
CA ASP A 19 2.38 -16.85 -4.96
C ASP A 19 0.88 -17.04 -5.25
N ASN A 20 0.03 -17.21 -4.24
CA ASN A 20 -1.43 -17.27 -4.41
C ASN A 20 -1.99 -15.98 -5.01
N VAL A 21 -1.45 -14.82 -4.58
CA VAL A 21 -1.84 -13.50 -5.13
C VAL A 21 -1.43 -13.39 -6.59
N LEU A 22 -0.24 -13.85 -6.96
CA LEU A 22 0.25 -13.81 -8.34
C LEU A 22 -0.55 -14.73 -9.28
N ASP A 23 -1.02 -15.88 -8.79
CA ASP A 23 -1.87 -16.80 -9.56
C ASP A 23 -3.25 -16.19 -9.84
N ASP A 24 -3.84 -15.48 -8.86
CA ASP A 24 -5.06 -14.71 -9.07
C ASP A 24 -4.86 -13.54 -10.04
N LEU A 25 -3.72 -12.81 -9.91
CA LEU A 25 -3.38 -11.74 -10.85
C LEU A 25 -3.25 -12.27 -12.27
N LYS A 26 -2.65 -13.47 -12.45
CA LYS A 26 -2.59 -14.12 -13.76
C LYS A 26 -3.98 -14.42 -14.31
N THR A 27 -4.85 -14.97 -13.49
CA THR A 27 -6.24 -15.27 -13.89
C THR A 27 -7.00 -14.03 -14.33
N LEU A 28 -6.87 -12.92 -13.59
CA LEU A 28 -7.55 -11.66 -13.93
C LEU A 28 -6.90 -10.98 -15.14
N TYR A 29 -5.58 -11.04 -15.26
CA TYR A 29 -4.83 -10.52 -16.41
C TYR A 29 -5.26 -11.21 -17.72
N ASP A 30 -5.42 -12.54 -17.70
CA ASP A 30 -5.88 -13.31 -18.88
C ASP A 30 -7.33 -12.99 -19.28
N ARG A 31 -8.14 -12.51 -18.34
CA ARG A 31 -9.49 -12.00 -18.61
C ARG A 31 -9.51 -10.59 -19.19
N GLY A 32 -8.32 -9.95 -19.33
CA GLY A 32 -8.19 -8.60 -19.85
C GLY A 32 -8.51 -7.50 -18.85
N GLU A 33 -8.56 -7.81 -17.54
CA GLU A 33 -8.78 -6.81 -16.49
C GLU A 33 -7.57 -5.86 -16.38
N LYS A 34 -7.83 -4.59 -16.14
CA LYS A 34 -6.78 -3.57 -15.93
C LYS A 34 -6.36 -3.55 -14.46
N ILE A 35 -5.12 -3.93 -14.18
CA ILE A 35 -4.64 -4.14 -12.83
C ILE A 35 -3.37 -3.31 -12.57
N VAL A 36 -3.33 -2.61 -11.44
CA VAL A 36 -2.12 -2.02 -10.88
C VAL A 36 -1.82 -2.71 -9.55
N PHE A 37 -0.59 -3.17 -9.39
CA PHE A 37 -0.15 -3.86 -8.19
C PHE A 37 0.81 -2.99 -7.38
N VAL A 38 0.50 -2.76 -6.09
CA VAL A 38 1.34 -2.00 -5.16
C VAL A 38 1.84 -2.95 -4.08
N HIS A 39 3.14 -2.96 -3.81
CA HIS A 39 3.69 -3.83 -2.77
C HIS A 39 4.16 -3.05 -1.55
N GLY A 40 4.16 -3.70 -0.40
CA GLY A 40 4.89 -3.29 0.79
C GLY A 40 6.24 -4.00 0.91
N GLY A 41 6.78 -4.05 2.12
CA GLY A 41 8.08 -4.72 2.38
C GLY A 41 8.83 -4.17 3.58
N GLY A 42 8.15 -3.48 4.49
CA GLY A 42 8.77 -2.83 5.64
C GLY A 42 9.60 -3.76 6.53
N ASP A 43 9.17 -5.03 6.69
CA ASP A 43 9.91 -6.01 7.50
C ASP A 43 11.20 -6.44 6.80
N ILE A 44 11.17 -6.61 5.47
CA ILE A 44 12.35 -6.90 4.66
C ILE A 44 13.33 -5.70 4.71
N VAL A 45 12.83 -4.47 4.63
CA VAL A 45 13.66 -3.26 4.82
C VAL A 45 14.32 -3.29 6.21
N THR A 46 13.55 -3.58 7.28
CA THR A 46 14.08 -3.71 8.65
C THR A 46 15.21 -4.74 8.73
N PHE A 47 15.02 -5.91 8.11
CA PHE A 47 16.03 -6.96 8.08
C PHE A 47 17.33 -6.48 7.42
N TYR A 48 17.24 -5.83 6.25
CA TYR A 48 18.43 -5.34 5.55
C TYR A 48 19.07 -4.13 6.24
N SER A 49 18.29 -3.21 6.83
CA SER A 49 18.84 -2.11 7.63
C SER A 49 19.73 -2.64 8.74
N LYS A 50 19.25 -3.63 9.51
CA LYS A 50 20.04 -4.25 10.60
C LYS A 50 21.31 -4.93 10.08
N ARG A 51 21.23 -5.65 8.96
CA ARG A 51 22.42 -6.27 8.34
C ARG A 51 23.48 -5.26 7.90
N LEU A 52 23.08 -4.05 7.56
CA LEU A 52 23.96 -2.93 7.19
C LEU A 52 24.36 -2.06 8.39
N GLY A 53 24.05 -2.49 9.62
CA GLY A 53 24.41 -1.77 10.85
C GLY A 53 23.53 -0.56 11.14
N ILE A 54 22.39 -0.40 10.45
CA ILE A 54 21.44 0.69 10.66
C ILE A 54 20.28 0.17 11.51
N GLU A 55 20.10 0.71 12.73
CA GLU A 55 19.00 0.34 13.61
C GLU A 55 17.72 1.12 13.20
N PRO A 56 16.65 0.43 12.73
CA PRO A 56 15.44 1.09 12.28
C PRO A 56 14.69 1.77 13.42
N LYS A 57 14.36 3.04 13.24
CA LYS A 57 13.61 3.83 14.22
C LYS A 57 12.13 3.87 13.85
N PHE A 58 11.27 3.70 14.85
CA PHE A 58 9.83 3.84 14.70
C PHE A 58 9.30 4.91 15.65
N VAL A 59 8.35 5.67 15.17
CA VAL A 59 7.71 6.75 15.94
C VAL A 59 6.21 6.52 16.02
N ILE A 60 5.59 6.99 17.10
CA ILE A 60 4.14 6.90 17.29
C ILE A 60 3.58 8.33 17.25
N SER A 61 2.60 8.55 16.41
CA SER A 61 1.88 9.82 16.34
C SER A 61 0.89 9.97 17.51
N PRO A 62 0.40 11.18 17.82
CA PRO A 62 -0.65 11.38 18.83
C PRO A 62 -1.95 10.61 18.57
N SER A 63 -2.21 10.23 17.33
CA SER A 63 -3.34 9.38 16.95
C SER A 63 -3.05 7.88 17.08
N GLY A 64 -1.92 7.49 17.68
CA GLY A 64 -1.53 6.09 17.88
C GLY A 64 -0.94 5.41 16.64
N VAL A 65 -0.75 6.11 15.53
CA VAL A 65 -0.18 5.52 14.31
C VAL A 65 1.32 5.34 14.47
N ARG A 66 1.79 4.08 14.40
CA ARG A 66 3.21 3.74 14.34
C ARG A 66 3.70 3.87 12.91
N SER A 67 4.78 4.59 12.69
CA SER A 67 5.43 4.75 11.38
C SER A 67 6.95 4.70 11.50
N ARG A 68 7.60 4.26 10.41
CA ARG A 68 9.05 4.27 10.30
C ARG A 68 9.53 5.71 10.20
N TYR A 69 10.50 6.07 11.03
CA TYR A 69 11.27 7.29 10.86
C TYR A 69 12.36 7.01 9.84
N THR A 70 12.37 7.72 8.74
CA THR A 70 13.30 7.46 7.63
C THR A 70 14.41 8.50 7.65
N SER A 71 15.57 8.16 8.23
CA SER A 71 16.79 8.97 8.11
C SER A 71 17.36 8.92 6.69
N PRO A 72 18.38 9.74 6.33
CA PRO A 72 19.05 9.63 5.04
C PRO A 72 19.60 8.23 4.76
N GLU A 73 20.28 7.63 5.73
CA GLU A 73 20.90 6.30 5.61
C GLU A 73 19.82 5.21 5.49
N GLU A 74 18.74 5.34 6.24
CA GLU A 74 17.62 4.39 6.14
C GLU A 74 16.86 4.54 4.83
N LEU A 75 16.82 5.74 4.24
CA LEU A 75 16.24 5.96 2.91
C LEU A 75 17.05 5.20 1.83
N GLU A 76 18.36 5.19 1.89
CA GLU A 76 19.19 4.43 0.94
C GLU A 76 18.85 2.95 0.98
N VAL A 77 18.79 2.35 2.17
CA VAL A 77 18.37 0.94 2.32
C VAL A 77 16.95 0.73 1.82
N TYR A 78 16.03 1.66 2.15
CA TYR A 78 14.66 1.59 1.70
C TYR A 78 14.56 1.57 0.16
N LEU A 79 15.33 2.44 -0.52
CA LEU A 79 15.41 2.47 -1.99
C LEU A 79 15.95 1.16 -2.57
N MET A 80 17.09 0.69 -2.07
CA MET A 80 17.69 -0.57 -2.53
C MET A 80 16.74 -1.75 -2.38
N VAL A 81 16.10 -1.86 -1.24
CA VAL A 81 15.24 -3.00 -0.93
C VAL A 81 13.89 -2.90 -1.63
N MET A 82 13.21 -1.76 -1.56
CA MET A 82 11.86 -1.62 -2.11
C MET A 82 11.86 -1.57 -3.64
N ALA A 83 12.64 -0.67 -4.26
CA ALA A 83 12.66 -0.51 -5.72
C ALA A 83 13.55 -1.53 -6.42
N GLY A 84 14.64 -1.95 -5.77
CA GLY A 84 15.57 -2.94 -6.32
C GLY A 84 15.12 -4.37 -6.04
N LYS A 85 15.27 -4.85 -4.81
CA LYS A 85 15.05 -6.26 -4.48
C LYS A 85 13.58 -6.66 -4.63
N ILE A 86 12.68 -6.13 -3.81
CA ILE A 86 11.29 -6.61 -3.73
C ILE A 86 10.56 -6.38 -5.06
N ASN A 87 10.62 -5.17 -5.59
CA ASN A 87 9.96 -4.81 -6.83
C ASN A 87 10.39 -5.71 -7.99
N LYS A 88 11.70 -5.94 -8.15
CA LYS A 88 12.22 -6.76 -9.26
C LYS A 88 11.97 -8.25 -9.07
N GLU A 89 11.99 -8.75 -7.85
CA GLU A 89 11.61 -10.15 -7.57
C GLU A 89 10.14 -10.43 -7.88
N ILE A 90 9.23 -9.52 -7.50
CA ILE A 90 7.81 -9.63 -7.85
C ILE A 90 7.62 -9.55 -9.35
N THR A 91 8.25 -8.58 -10.01
CA THR A 91 8.16 -8.41 -11.46
C THR A 91 8.65 -9.67 -12.19
N ALA A 92 9.78 -10.23 -11.78
CA ALA A 92 10.31 -11.47 -12.36
C ALA A 92 9.39 -12.67 -12.16
N LYS A 93 8.76 -12.80 -10.98
CA LYS A 93 7.76 -13.86 -10.70
C LYS A 93 6.50 -13.70 -11.58
N MET A 94 6.05 -12.48 -11.84
CA MET A 94 4.94 -12.20 -12.76
C MET A 94 5.29 -12.54 -14.22
N LEU A 95 6.50 -12.17 -14.67
CA LEU A 95 6.98 -12.50 -16.01
C LEU A 95 7.05 -14.01 -16.24
N ARG A 96 7.49 -14.82 -15.24
CA ARG A 96 7.46 -16.28 -15.32
C ARG A 96 6.04 -16.86 -15.49
N ARG A 97 5.02 -16.12 -15.06
CA ARG A 97 3.59 -16.45 -15.25
C ARG A 97 3.01 -15.90 -16.57
N ASN A 98 3.86 -15.43 -17.49
CA ASN A 98 3.46 -14.78 -18.73
C ASN A 98 2.54 -13.56 -18.53
N ILE A 99 2.71 -12.82 -17.44
CA ILE A 99 2.14 -11.49 -17.24
C ILE A 99 3.16 -10.48 -17.76
N LYS A 100 2.78 -9.57 -18.65
CA LYS A 100 3.63 -8.45 -19.07
C LYS A 100 3.79 -7.45 -17.94
N ALA A 101 4.55 -7.80 -16.91
CA ALA A 101 4.75 -6.94 -15.76
C ALA A 101 5.87 -5.92 -15.99
N ILE A 102 5.70 -4.73 -15.42
CA ILE A 102 6.74 -3.69 -15.38
C ILE A 102 6.87 -3.14 -13.97
N GLY A 103 8.07 -3.26 -13.40
CA GLY A 103 8.36 -2.77 -12.05
C GLY A 103 8.79 -1.31 -12.08
N LEU A 104 8.08 -0.48 -11.33
CA LEU A 104 8.28 0.95 -11.17
C LEU A 104 8.31 1.33 -9.69
N SER A 105 8.85 2.49 -9.40
CA SER A 105 8.62 3.23 -8.16
C SER A 105 7.73 4.46 -8.45
N GLY A 106 7.26 5.12 -7.43
CA GLY A 106 6.51 6.36 -7.62
C GLY A 106 7.35 7.52 -8.17
N VAL A 107 8.67 7.36 -8.26
CA VAL A 107 9.59 8.36 -8.85
C VAL A 107 9.53 8.31 -10.37
N ASP A 108 9.36 7.11 -10.95
CA ASP A 108 9.40 6.89 -12.38
C ASP A 108 8.24 7.65 -13.06
N GLY A 109 8.58 8.53 -13.98
CA GLY A 109 7.63 9.43 -14.63
C GLY A 109 6.90 10.38 -13.67
N LYS A 110 7.46 10.64 -12.48
CA LYS A 110 6.80 11.39 -11.38
C LYS A 110 5.42 10.82 -11.07
N LEU A 111 5.32 9.48 -11.06
CA LEU A 111 4.06 8.78 -10.80
C LEU A 111 3.42 9.18 -9.47
N LEU A 112 4.23 9.32 -8.41
CA LEU A 112 3.78 9.79 -7.11
C LEU A 112 4.56 11.06 -6.75
N LEU A 113 3.87 12.21 -6.74
CA LEU A 113 4.42 13.46 -6.21
C LEU A 113 4.03 13.58 -4.74
N ALA A 114 5.00 13.79 -3.86
CA ALA A 114 4.77 13.89 -2.42
C ALA A 114 5.43 15.13 -1.81
N GLU A 115 4.84 15.63 -0.73
CA GLU A 115 5.43 16.65 0.12
C GLU A 115 6.11 16.00 1.32
N ARG A 116 7.37 16.39 1.58
CA ARG A 116 8.13 15.93 2.73
C ARG A 116 7.51 16.43 4.04
N LYS A 117 7.34 15.54 4.98
CA LYS A 117 6.92 15.89 6.35
C LYS A 117 8.13 16.47 7.10
N LYS A 118 8.41 17.76 6.95
CA LYS A 118 9.59 18.42 7.56
C LYS A 118 9.58 18.34 9.09
N ARG A 119 8.39 18.40 9.71
CA ARG A 119 8.18 18.25 11.15
C ARG A 119 7.04 17.29 11.42
N ILE A 120 7.19 16.44 12.43
CA ILE A 120 6.15 15.50 12.88
C ILE A 120 5.98 15.62 14.38
N ILE A 121 4.76 15.37 14.85
CA ILE A 121 4.46 15.28 16.27
C ILE A 121 4.46 13.79 16.64
N ILE A 122 5.26 13.44 17.64
CA ILE A 122 5.35 12.09 18.18
C ILE A 122 4.94 12.07 19.65
N VAL A 123 4.64 10.87 20.14
CA VAL A 123 4.49 10.60 21.57
C VAL A 123 5.76 9.90 22.04
N ASP A 124 6.45 10.48 23.02
CA ASP A 124 7.65 9.88 23.62
C ASP A 124 7.29 8.72 24.58
N GLU A 125 8.29 8.00 25.07
CA GLU A 125 8.13 6.88 26.01
C GLU A 125 7.42 7.27 27.33
N ARG A 126 7.40 8.56 27.65
CA ARG A 126 6.71 9.12 28.83
C ARG A 126 5.30 9.63 28.50
N GLY A 127 4.77 9.33 27.31
CA GLY A 127 3.46 9.78 26.84
C GLY A 127 3.36 11.26 26.45
N ARG A 128 4.48 12.01 26.37
CA ARG A 128 4.46 13.45 26.07
C ARG A 128 4.56 13.68 24.57
N LYS A 129 3.81 14.66 24.08
CA LYS A 129 3.90 15.11 22.69
C LYS A 129 5.19 15.90 22.46
N ARG A 130 5.93 15.53 21.43
CA ARG A 130 7.14 16.23 20.98
C ARG A 130 7.11 16.47 19.49
N VAL A 131 7.63 17.61 19.07
CA VAL A 131 7.90 17.92 17.68
C VAL A 131 9.33 17.52 17.35
N ILE A 132 9.50 16.71 16.32
CA ILE A 132 10.83 16.32 15.82
C ILE A 132 10.91 16.61 14.32
N GLU A 133 12.10 16.56 13.73
CA GLU A 133 12.27 16.52 12.29
C GLU A 133 11.59 15.26 11.72
N GLY A 134 10.95 15.38 10.56
CA GLY A 134 10.15 14.30 9.97
C GLY A 134 10.93 13.31 9.11
N GLY A 135 12.25 13.48 8.96
CA GLY A 135 13.08 12.66 8.08
C GLY A 135 12.63 12.74 6.62
N TYR A 136 12.77 11.63 5.91
CA TYR A 136 12.41 11.49 4.49
C TYR A 136 11.10 10.74 4.27
N THR A 137 10.11 11.05 5.10
CA THR A 137 8.75 10.52 4.94
C THR A 137 7.88 11.52 4.20
N GLY A 138 7.17 11.06 3.17
CA GLY A 138 6.30 11.88 2.33
C GLY A 138 4.82 11.73 2.64
N LYS A 139 4.05 12.74 2.21
CA LYS A 139 2.60 12.69 2.05
C LYS A 139 2.28 12.91 0.58
N ILE A 140 1.68 11.92 -0.08
CA ILE A 140 1.32 12.00 -1.51
C ILE A 140 0.33 13.14 -1.71
N LYS A 141 0.61 13.97 -2.71
CA LYS A 141 -0.20 15.13 -3.12
C LYS A 141 -0.86 14.92 -4.47
N GLN A 142 -0.16 14.23 -5.37
CA GLN A 142 -0.64 14.02 -6.73
C GLN A 142 -0.14 12.68 -7.27
N VAL A 143 -0.94 12.07 -8.11
CA VAL A 143 -0.60 10.86 -8.88
C VAL A 143 -0.66 11.20 -10.37
N ASN A 144 0.39 10.90 -11.09
CA ASN A 144 0.40 11.00 -12.55
C ASN A 144 -0.23 9.73 -13.16
N ALA A 145 -1.56 9.73 -13.26
CA ALA A 145 -2.31 8.59 -13.77
C ALA A 145 -2.00 8.26 -15.24
N GLU A 146 -1.54 9.23 -16.03
CA GLU A 146 -1.21 9.06 -17.45
C GLU A 146 -0.13 7.99 -17.66
N VAL A 147 0.88 7.94 -16.79
CA VAL A 147 1.92 6.91 -16.81
C VAL A 147 1.31 5.51 -16.72
N LEU A 148 0.39 5.30 -15.78
CA LEU A 148 -0.26 4.01 -15.60
C LEU A 148 -1.23 3.68 -16.74
N LEU A 149 -2.01 4.65 -17.20
CA LEU A 149 -2.95 4.46 -18.31
C LEU A 149 -2.21 4.03 -19.59
N SER A 150 -1.11 4.70 -19.94
CA SER A 150 -0.28 4.37 -21.09
C SER A 150 0.30 2.95 -21.05
N LEU A 151 0.67 2.47 -19.86
CA LEU A 151 1.16 1.10 -19.65
C LEU A 151 0.03 0.07 -19.78
N LEU A 152 -1.12 0.35 -19.16
CA LEU A 152 -2.30 -0.53 -19.19
C LEU A 152 -2.90 -0.64 -20.58
N GLU A 153 -2.84 0.40 -21.42
CA GLU A 153 -3.24 0.36 -22.82
C GLU A 153 -2.38 -0.61 -23.63
N LYS A 154 -1.10 -0.72 -23.31
CA LYS A 154 -0.15 -1.66 -23.92
C LYS A 154 -0.15 -3.03 -23.24
N SER A 155 -1.17 -3.30 -22.40
CA SER A 155 -1.32 -4.55 -21.65
C SER A 155 -0.17 -4.85 -20.68
N PHE A 156 0.58 -3.84 -20.22
CA PHE A 156 1.49 -4.03 -19.09
C PHE A 156 0.72 -4.03 -17.78
N LEU A 157 1.18 -4.83 -16.81
CA LEU A 157 0.75 -4.76 -15.42
C LEU A 157 1.82 -4.02 -14.61
N PRO A 158 1.54 -2.77 -14.15
CA PRO A 158 2.48 -2.01 -13.35
C PRO A 158 2.61 -2.59 -11.93
N VAL A 159 3.84 -2.75 -11.45
CA VAL A 159 4.21 -3.17 -10.08
C VAL A 159 4.89 -1.99 -9.39
N ILE A 160 4.24 -1.41 -8.39
CA ILE A 160 4.65 -0.11 -7.83
C ILE A 160 5.28 -0.29 -6.45
N ALA A 161 6.52 0.20 -6.31
CA ALA A 161 7.18 0.39 -5.02
C ALA A 161 6.79 1.77 -4.44
N PRO A 162 6.42 1.87 -3.13
CA PRO A 162 5.94 3.10 -2.51
C PRO A 162 7.08 4.06 -2.16
N ILE A 163 7.75 4.57 -3.17
CA ILE A 163 8.77 5.62 -3.12
C ILE A 163 8.25 6.75 -3.99
N ALA A 164 8.22 7.97 -3.47
CA ALA A 164 7.70 9.13 -4.20
C ALA A 164 8.79 10.14 -4.55
N TYR A 165 8.55 10.92 -5.59
CA TYR A 165 9.31 12.11 -5.92
C TYR A 165 8.81 13.27 -5.07
N GLY A 166 9.71 13.89 -4.31
CA GLY A 166 9.41 15.03 -3.45
C GLY A 166 9.23 16.31 -4.24
N THR A 167 8.42 17.24 -3.72
CA THR A 167 8.21 18.55 -4.33
C THR A 167 9.48 19.41 -4.41
N GLU A 168 10.51 19.08 -3.62
CA GLU A 168 11.83 19.74 -3.61
C GLU A 168 12.90 18.91 -4.37
N GLY A 169 12.49 17.83 -5.07
CA GLY A 169 13.38 16.99 -5.86
C GLY A 169 13.97 15.79 -5.10
N GLU A 170 13.65 15.65 -3.83
CA GLU A 170 14.12 14.58 -2.97
C GLU A 170 13.33 13.27 -3.16
N LEU A 171 13.91 12.16 -2.74
CA LEU A 171 13.24 10.87 -2.69
C LEU A 171 12.56 10.69 -1.33
N LEU A 172 11.35 10.16 -1.31
CA LEU A 172 10.56 10.04 -0.10
C LEU A 172 9.97 8.63 0.07
N ASN A 173 10.12 8.08 1.27
CA ASN A 173 9.35 6.93 1.71
C ASN A 173 7.89 7.35 1.90
N VAL A 174 6.98 6.69 1.21
CA VAL A 174 5.54 6.87 1.39
C VAL A 174 4.88 5.56 1.81
N ASP A 175 3.77 5.67 2.51
CA ASP A 175 3.02 4.49 2.96
C ASP A 175 2.37 3.77 1.78
N GLY A 176 2.52 2.42 1.73
CA GLY A 176 2.01 1.61 0.62
C GLY A 176 0.49 1.57 0.53
N ASP A 177 -0.23 1.64 1.66
CA ASP A 177 -1.70 1.72 1.64
C ASP A 177 -2.14 3.10 1.13
N GLN A 178 -1.41 4.19 1.52
CA GLN A 178 -1.64 5.51 0.97
C GLN A 178 -1.37 5.54 -0.54
N ALA A 179 -0.25 4.97 -1.00
CA ALA A 179 0.08 4.92 -2.42
C ALA A 179 -1.03 4.22 -3.22
N ALA A 180 -1.48 3.05 -2.75
CA ALA A 180 -2.55 2.31 -3.40
C ALA A 180 -3.88 3.08 -3.42
N SER A 181 -4.23 3.75 -2.31
CA SER A 181 -5.45 4.56 -2.21
C SER A 181 -5.43 5.77 -3.14
N GLU A 182 -4.32 6.52 -3.18
CA GLU A 182 -4.19 7.69 -4.06
C GLU A 182 -4.14 7.28 -5.55
N ILE A 183 -3.48 6.15 -5.88
CA ILE A 183 -3.53 5.58 -7.23
C ILE A 183 -4.97 5.18 -7.60
N ALA A 184 -5.69 4.52 -6.69
CA ALA A 184 -7.06 4.09 -6.93
C ALA A 184 -8.00 5.28 -7.20
N ILE A 185 -7.84 6.37 -6.46
CA ILE A 185 -8.59 7.62 -6.65
C ILE A 185 -8.27 8.22 -8.03
N ALA A 186 -6.98 8.43 -8.33
CA ALA A 186 -6.54 9.05 -9.57
C ALA A 186 -6.94 8.26 -10.82
N MET A 187 -6.94 6.92 -10.72
CA MET A 187 -7.34 5.99 -11.78
C MET A 187 -8.86 5.78 -11.85
N LYS A 188 -9.65 6.37 -10.93
CA LYS A 188 -11.10 6.12 -10.79
C LYS A 188 -11.42 4.63 -10.75
N ALA A 189 -10.68 3.89 -9.92
CA ALA A 189 -10.74 2.44 -9.89
C ALA A 189 -12.12 1.93 -9.47
N ASN A 190 -12.53 0.79 -10.05
CA ASN A 190 -13.75 0.11 -9.63
C ASN A 190 -13.56 -0.52 -8.23
N THR A 191 -12.37 -1.08 -7.98
CA THR A 191 -12.09 -1.76 -6.72
C THR A 191 -10.65 -1.51 -6.29
N LEU A 192 -10.46 -1.19 -5.01
CA LEU A 192 -9.18 -1.25 -4.31
C LEU A 192 -9.20 -2.45 -3.36
N ILE A 193 -8.20 -3.33 -3.48
CA ILE A 193 -8.04 -4.48 -2.58
C ILE A 193 -6.78 -4.28 -1.75
N LEU A 194 -6.93 -4.24 -0.43
CA LEU A 194 -5.85 -4.14 0.54
C LEU A 194 -5.64 -5.52 1.17
N LEU A 195 -4.69 -6.28 0.64
CA LEU A 195 -4.32 -7.59 1.15
C LEU A 195 -3.38 -7.46 2.35
N THR A 196 -3.71 -8.20 3.40
CA THR A 196 -3.01 -8.20 4.69
C THR A 196 -2.85 -9.64 5.22
N ASP A 197 -2.28 -9.80 6.40
CA ASP A 197 -2.09 -11.06 7.10
C ASP A 197 -3.33 -11.53 7.92
N VAL A 198 -4.38 -10.70 7.97
CA VAL A 198 -5.65 -11.02 8.65
C VAL A 198 -6.81 -11.10 7.67
N GLN A 199 -7.87 -11.82 8.05
CA GLN A 199 -9.00 -12.10 7.16
C GLN A 199 -9.88 -10.88 6.81
N GLY A 200 -9.76 -9.78 7.58
CA GLY A 200 -10.54 -8.57 7.43
C GLY A 200 -10.43 -7.70 8.68
N VAL A 201 -11.37 -6.79 8.86
CA VAL A 201 -11.53 -6.01 10.09
C VAL A 201 -12.20 -6.90 11.13
N ILE A 202 -11.53 -7.09 12.28
CA ILE A 202 -12.01 -7.94 13.36
C ILE A 202 -12.40 -7.05 14.55
N ILE A 203 -13.63 -7.19 15.03
CA ILE A 203 -14.15 -6.55 16.24
C ILE A 203 -14.80 -7.66 17.08
N ASP A 204 -14.45 -7.73 18.35
CA ASP A 204 -14.94 -8.75 19.30
C ASP A 204 -14.86 -10.18 18.75
N ASN A 205 -13.69 -10.51 18.17
CA ASN A 205 -13.38 -11.78 17.50
C ASN A 205 -14.25 -12.14 16.27
N ASN A 206 -15.06 -11.21 15.78
CA ASN A 206 -15.88 -11.41 14.58
C ASN A 206 -15.36 -10.56 13.41
N ILE A 207 -15.41 -11.12 12.20
CA ILE A 207 -15.10 -10.36 10.99
C ILE A 207 -16.29 -9.46 10.66
N VAL A 208 -16.02 -8.17 10.52
CA VAL A 208 -17.00 -7.20 10.02
C VAL A 208 -17.05 -7.32 8.50
N SER A 209 -18.13 -7.86 7.96
CA SER A 209 -18.26 -8.10 6.52
C SER A 209 -18.39 -6.82 5.69
N CYS A 210 -19.05 -5.79 6.23
CA CYS A 210 -19.28 -4.51 5.55
C CYS A 210 -19.15 -3.35 6.53
N ILE A 211 -18.55 -2.24 6.05
CA ILE A 211 -18.43 -0.97 6.77
C ILE A 211 -18.90 0.13 5.84
N LYS A 212 -19.89 0.90 6.27
CA LYS A 212 -20.28 2.13 5.58
C LYS A 212 -19.34 3.28 5.96
N VAL A 213 -19.04 4.16 5.00
CA VAL A 213 -18.13 5.32 5.24
C VAL A 213 -18.57 6.13 6.48
N LYS A 214 -19.87 6.31 6.70
CA LYS A 214 -20.42 7.02 7.87
C LYS A 214 -20.06 6.38 9.22
N GLU A 215 -19.79 5.07 9.25
CA GLU A 215 -19.50 4.28 10.46
C GLU A 215 -18.01 4.25 10.80
N VAL A 216 -17.16 4.66 9.86
CA VAL A 216 -15.69 4.59 9.99
C VAL A 216 -15.18 5.28 11.25
N LYS A 217 -15.72 6.46 11.61
CA LYS A 217 -15.30 7.22 12.79
C LYS A 217 -15.45 6.45 14.11
N GLU A 218 -16.48 5.59 14.20
CA GLU A 218 -16.70 4.76 15.38
C GLU A 218 -15.87 3.48 15.32
N ILE A 219 -15.86 2.82 14.19
CA ILE A 219 -15.14 1.55 13.99
C ILE A 219 -13.63 1.69 14.24
N VAL A 220 -13.01 2.79 13.82
CA VAL A 220 -11.57 3.01 14.04
C VAL A 220 -11.17 3.09 15.51
N LYS A 221 -12.10 3.35 16.42
CA LYS A 221 -11.85 3.36 17.87
C LYS A 221 -11.76 1.94 18.46
N SER A 222 -12.39 0.97 17.82
CA SER A 222 -12.50 -0.43 18.27
C SER A 222 -11.46 -1.36 17.65
N VAL A 223 -10.62 -0.85 16.74
CA VAL A 223 -9.61 -1.66 16.03
C VAL A 223 -8.20 -1.26 16.39
N GLY A 224 -7.27 -2.21 16.27
CA GLY A 224 -5.87 -1.99 16.59
C GLY A 224 -5.13 -1.04 15.64
N MET A 225 -3.95 -0.58 16.11
CA MET A 225 -3.03 0.24 15.31
C MET A 225 -2.67 -0.46 14.00
N GLY A 226 -2.68 0.29 12.90
CA GLY A 226 -2.45 -0.24 11.54
C GLY A 226 -3.76 -0.57 10.82
N MET A 227 -4.71 -1.27 11.44
CA MET A 227 -6.04 -1.50 10.86
C MET A 227 -6.86 -0.21 10.84
N ASN A 228 -6.84 0.59 11.91
CA ASN A 228 -7.49 1.91 11.94
C ASN A 228 -7.03 2.80 10.77
N ARG A 229 -5.73 2.83 10.48
CA ARG A 229 -5.19 3.58 9.35
C ARG A 229 -5.67 3.04 8.00
N LYS A 230 -5.72 1.71 7.83
CA LYS A 230 -6.25 1.09 6.61
C LYS A 230 -7.70 1.50 6.36
N ILE A 231 -8.53 1.44 7.39
CA ILE A 231 -9.96 1.82 7.30
C ILE A 231 -10.11 3.29 6.94
N ILE A 232 -9.32 4.19 7.53
CA ILE A 232 -9.33 5.62 7.21
C ILE A 232 -8.93 5.86 5.75
N LEU A 233 -7.87 5.21 5.26
CA LEU A 233 -7.43 5.34 3.87
C LEU A 233 -8.45 4.73 2.89
N ALA A 234 -9.09 3.63 3.27
CA ALA A 234 -10.15 3.00 2.51
C ALA A 234 -11.38 3.91 2.39
N SER A 235 -11.84 4.52 3.50
CA SER A 235 -12.92 5.51 3.50
C SER A 235 -12.59 6.69 2.57
N ARG A 236 -11.38 7.22 2.68
CA ARG A 236 -10.92 8.31 1.81
C ARG A 236 -10.92 7.91 0.33
N ALA A 237 -10.57 6.66 0.01
CA ALA A 237 -10.63 6.17 -1.36
C ALA A 237 -12.08 6.15 -1.90
N ILE A 238 -13.06 5.72 -1.08
CA ILE A 238 -14.48 5.78 -1.42
C ILE A 238 -14.93 7.23 -1.63
N GLU A 239 -14.61 8.13 -0.70
CA GLU A 239 -14.91 9.56 -0.82
C GLU A 239 -14.28 10.19 -2.07
N GLY A 240 -13.12 9.67 -2.50
CA GLY A 240 -12.43 10.04 -3.74
C GLY A 240 -12.98 9.40 -5.01
N GLY A 241 -14.07 8.60 -4.93
CA GLY A 241 -14.79 8.05 -6.08
C GLY A 241 -14.47 6.60 -6.43
N VAL A 242 -13.67 5.89 -5.63
CA VAL A 242 -13.51 4.42 -5.75
C VAL A 242 -14.83 3.77 -5.35
N LYS A 243 -15.34 2.82 -6.15
CA LYS A 243 -16.68 2.27 -5.91
C LYS A 243 -16.75 1.37 -4.67
N ARG A 244 -15.69 0.59 -4.39
CA ARG A 244 -15.56 -0.25 -3.19
C ARG A 244 -14.09 -0.46 -2.82
N VAL A 245 -13.83 -0.59 -1.54
CA VAL A 245 -12.52 -1.02 -1.03
C VAL A 245 -12.71 -2.31 -0.25
N ILE A 246 -11.80 -3.27 -0.41
CA ILE A 246 -11.87 -4.56 0.25
C ILE A 246 -10.59 -4.78 1.04
N ILE A 247 -10.72 -5.08 2.33
CA ILE A 247 -9.61 -5.51 3.20
C ILE A 247 -9.76 -7.01 3.38
N SER A 248 -8.76 -7.79 2.95
CA SER A 248 -8.83 -9.26 2.98
C SER A 248 -7.46 -9.88 3.21
N SER A 249 -7.42 -11.19 3.46
CA SER A 249 -6.18 -11.93 3.68
C SER A 249 -5.50 -12.31 2.37
N ALA A 250 -4.17 -12.15 2.32
CA ALA A 250 -3.34 -12.74 1.27
C ALA A 250 -3.00 -14.22 1.52
N LEU A 251 -3.27 -14.73 2.73
CA LEU A 251 -2.79 -16.04 3.19
C LEU A 251 -3.74 -17.19 2.84
N ILE A 252 -4.87 -16.89 2.22
CA ILE A 252 -5.85 -17.87 1.78
C ILE A 252 -5.64 -18.23 0.30
N SER A 253 -6.22 -19.33 -0.14
CA SER A 253 -6.28 -19.67 -1.57
C SER A 253 -7.16 -18.68 -2.32
N ASN A 254 -6.75 -18.29 -3.53
CA ASN A 254 -7.45 -17.34 -4.40
C ASN A 254 -7.83 -16.02 -3.67
N PRO A 255 -6.86 -15.32 -3.06
CA PRO A 255 -7.13 -14.21 -2.16
C PRO A 255 -7.83 -13.02 -2.84
N ILE A 256 -7.46 -12.70 -4.08
CA ILE A 256 -8.05 -11.61 -4.84
C ILE A 256 -9.44 -12.01 -5.37
N ILE A 257 -9.56 -13.22 -5.92
CA ILE A 257 -10.82 -13.71 -6.48
C ILE A 257 -11.87 -13.84 -5.37
N ASN A 258 -11.49 -14.34 -4.20
CA ASN A 258 -12.40 -14.43 -3.05
C ASN A 258 -12.77 -13.04 -2.50
N ALA A 259 -11.82 -12.10 -2.43
CA ALA A 259 -12.10 -10.71 -2.07
C ALA A 259 -13.13 -10.09 -3.02
N LEU A 260 -12.98 -10.28 -4.34
CA LEU A 260 -13.93 -9.78 -5.33
C LEU A 260 -15.34 -10.37 -5.16
N LYS A 261 -15.46 -11.59 -4.60
CA LYS A 261 -16.72 -12.27 -4.25
C LYS A 261 -17.28 -11.84 -2.87
N GLY A 262 -16.60 -10.95 -2.14
CA GLY A 262 -17.06 -10.43 -0.86
C GLY A 262 -16.39 -11.06 0.37
N SER A 263 -15.32 -11.85 0.20
CA SER A 263 -14.54 -12.35 1.34
C SER A 263 -13.72 -11.20 1.95
N GLY A 264 -13.70 -11.12 3.28
CA GLY A 264 -13.05 -10.04 4.03
C GLY A 264 -14.02 -8.96 4.47
N THR A 265 -13.55 -7.71 4.53
CA THR A 265 -14.35 -6.54 4.89
C THR A 265 -14.48 -5.63 3.68
N VAL A 266 -15.70 -5.38 3.26
CA VAL A 266 -16.02 -4.41 2.19
C VAL A 266 -16.30 -3.05 2.81
N ILE A 267 -15.65 -1.99 2.29
CA ILE A 267 -15.94 -0.61 2.64
C ILE A 267 -16.58 0.05 1.42
N GLU A 268 -17.74 0.65 1.63
CA GLU A 268 -18.56 1.22 0.57
C GLU A 268 -19.31 2.48 1.06
N PRO A 269 -19.89 3.29 0.18
CA PRO A 269 -20.60 4.54 0.51
C PRO A 269 -21.68 4.41 1.58
#